data_a9083a010b3016e647789ed2a062cda0
#
_entry.id   a9083a010b3016e647789ed2a062cda0
#
_cell.length_a   1.000
_cell.length_b   1.000
_cell.length_c   1.000
_cell.angle_alpha   90.00
_cell.angle_beta   90.00
_cell.angle_gamma   90.00
#
_symmetry.space_group_name_H-M   'P 1'
#
loop_
_entity.id
_entity.type
_entity.pdbx_description
1 polymer ?
#
loop_
_entity_poly.entity_id
_entity_poly.type
_entity_poly.pdbx_seq_one_letter_code
_entity_poly.pdbx_strand_id
1 'polypeptide(L)'
;LLSRYVFFTDPTYPETNLVVVRRRGEAGFSDVELDCLGAVEGFVPIDAADTYEVARVDLTRHVWEPQGNCDTGRREMWSDQPFALYVWGWGSPETRAGESAPCDLSKPDNSCDVSYAYPAGENVIPINTVYVPPVPE
;
A
#
# COMPACT_ATOMS: atom_id res chain seq x y z
N LEU A 1 -8.59 -10.36 -2.98
CA LEU A 1 -8.95 -8.95 -3.08
C LEU A 1 -10.08 -8.65 -2.10
N LEU A 2 -10.02 -7.50 -1.45
CA LEU A 2 -11.05 -7.00 -0.53
C LEU A 2 -11.58 -5.69 -1.05
N SER A 3 -12.78 -5.30 -0.61
CA SER A 3 -13.37 -3.99 -0.94
C SER A 3 -13.07 -2.91 0.11
N ARG A 4 -12.43 -3.27 1.21
CA ARG A 4 -12.03 -2.36 2.29
C ARG A 4 -10.76 -2.85 2.97
N TYR A 5 -9.85 -1.92 3.22
CA TYR A 5 -8.60 -2.14 3.93
C TYR A 5 -8.44 -1.13 5.04
N VAL A 6 -7.98 -1.61 6.21
CA VAL A 6 -7.38 -0.78 7.25
C VAL A 6 -5.92 -1.20 7.34
N PHE A 7 -5.01 -0.27 7.16
CA PHE A 7 -3.59 -0.55 7.08
C PHE A 7 -2.78 0.51 7.84
N PHE A 8 -1.51 0.20 8.07
CA PHE A 8 -0.58 1.09 8.74
C PHE A 8 0.65 1.29 7.86
N THR A 9 1.16 2.51 7.89
CA THR A 9 2.44 2.85 7.28
C THR A 9 3.43 3.20 8.37
N ASP A 10 4.66 2.75 8.19
CA ASP A 10 5.72 2.96 9.18
C ASP A 10 6.23 4.40 9.11
N PRO A 11 6.09 5.19 10.19
CA PRO A 11 6.51 6.60 10.20
C PRO A 11 8.03 6.78 10.21
N THR A 12 8.81 5.72 10.34
CA THR A 12 10.27 5.79 10.30
C THR A 12 10.83 5.87 8.88
N TYR A 13 9.99 5.62 7.85
CA TYR A 13 10.39 5.72 6.45
C TYR A 13 10.04 7.10 5.88
N PRO A 14 10.99 7.79 5.25
CA PRO A 14 10.81 9.16 4.74
C PRO A 14 9.88 9.23 3.54
N GLU A 15 9.77 8.17 2.78
CA GLU A 15 8.85 8.04 1.66
C GLU A 15 7.92 6.87 1.85
N THR A 16 6.64 7.10 1.65
CA THR A 16 5.59 6.08 1.74
C THR A 16 4.62 6.23 0.58
N ASN A 17 4.39 5.15 -0.14
CA ASN A 17 3.43 5.11 -1.22
C ASN A 17 2.59 3.84 -1.23
N LEU A 18 1.48 3.93 -1.94
CA LEU A 18 0.53 2.85 -2.16
C LEU A 18 0.53 2.45 -3.63
N VAL A 19 0.38 1.17 -3.89
CA VAL A 19 0.07 0.64 -5.22
C VAL A 19 -1.31 0.02 -5.16
N VAL A 20 -2.24 0.57 -5.92
CA VAL A 20 -3.64 0.18 -5.96
C VAL A 20 -3.92 -0.46 -7.31
N VAL A 21 -4.42 -1.70 -7.30
CA VAL A 21 -4.82 -2.40 -8.54
C VAL A 21 -6.30 -2.71 -8.47
N ARG A 22 -7.06 -2.22 -9.44
CA ARG A 22 -8.50 -2.50 -9.57
C ARG A 22 -8.79 -3.31 -10.83
N ARG A 23 -9.84 -4.11 -10.77
CA ARG A 23 -10.32 -4.93 -11.87
C ARG A 23 -11.61 -4.36 -12.43
N ARG A 24 -11.75 -4.39 -13.76
CA ARG A 24 -13.00 -4.03 -14.43
C ARG A 24 -14.11 -5.02 -14.05
N GLY A 25 -15.20 -4.50 -13.52
CA GLY A 25 -16.44 -5.24 -13.29
C GLY A 25 -17.39 -5.14 -14.49
N GLU A 26 -18.61 -5.63 -14.32
CA GLU A 26 -19.64 -5.58 -15.39
C GLU A 26 -20.03 -4.15 -15.78
N ALA A 27 -20.08 -3.23 -14.80
CA ALA A 27 -20.40 -1.82 -14.99
C ALA A 27 -19.18 -0.92 -15.27
N GLY A 28 -17.99 -1.49 -15.40
CA GLY A 28 -16.75 -0.74 -15.55
C GLY A 28 -15.89 -0.80 -14.27
N PHE A 29 -14.97 0.15 -14.14
CA PHE A 29 -14.15 0.29 -12.95
C PHE A 29 -14.88 1.08 -11.87
N SER A 30 -14.86 0.61 -10.63
CA SER A 30 -15.35 1.35 -9.48
C SER A 30 -14.28 2.29 -8.93
N ASP A 31 -14.70 3.40 -8.38
CA ASP A 31 -13.80 4.31 -7.69
C ASP A 31 -13.23 3.66 -6.43
N VAL A 32 -12.02 4.03 -6.11
CA VAL A 32 -11.32 3.64 -4.88
C VAL A 32 -11.08 4.90 -4.07
N GLU A 33 -11.53 4.90 -2.83
CA GLU A 33 -11.44 6.04 -1.92
C GLU A 33 -10.37 5.82 -0.87
N LEU A 34 -9.60 6.85 -0.57
CA LEU A 34 -8.62 6.89 0.52
C LEU A 34 -9.01 7.98 1.52
N ASP A 35 -9.01 7.68 2.79
CA ASP A 35 -9.50 8.54 3.88
C ASP A 35 -8.89 9.95 3.92
N CYS A 36 -7.64 10.10 3.49
CA CYS A 36 -6.93 11.39 3.48
C CYS A 36 -6.97 12.11 2.13
N LEU A 37 -7.33 11.43 1.04
CA LEU A 37 -7.26 11.95 -0.33
C LEU A 37 -8.65 12.11 -0.98
N GLY A 38 -9.62 11.27 -0.63
CA GLY A 38 -10.83 11.05 -1.39
C GLY A 38 -10.60 10.05 -2.53
N ALA A 39 -11.23 10.26 -3.68
CA ALA A 39 -11.09 9.36 -4.83
C ALA A 39 -9.64 9.31 -5.34
N VAL A 40 -9.14 8.09 -5.49
CA VAL A 40 -7.82 7.84 -6.09
C VAL A 40 -7.92 8.05 -7.60
N GLU A 41 -7.04 8.90 -8.11
CA GLU A 41 -6.94 9.24 -9.52
C GLU A 41 -5.67 8.63 -10.17
N GLY A 42 -5.51 8.85 -11.48
CA GLY A 42 -4.30 8.47 -12.20
C GLY A 42 -4.16 6.97 -12.46
N PHE A 43 -5.26 6.24 -12.51
CA PHE A 43 -5.24 4.84 -12.93
C PHE A 43 -4.83 4.72 -14.39
N VAL A 44 -3.94 3.75 -14.67
CA VAL A 44 -3.48 3.40 -16.01
C VAL A 44 -3.69 1.90 -16.26
N PRO A 45 -4.11 1.50 -17.47
CA PRO A 45 -4.22 0.10 -17.84
C PRO A 45 -2.87 -0.63 -17.73
N ILE A 46 -2.89 -1.87 -17.26
CA ILE A 46 -1.70 -2.74 -17.20
C ILE A 46 -1.76 -3.91 -18.17
N ASP A 47 -2.88 -4.11 -18.84
CA ASP A 47 -3.06 -5.14 -19.86
C ASP A 47 -3.76 -4.58 -21.11
N ALA A 48 -3.51 -5.21 -22.25
CA ALA A 48 -4.09 -4.78 -23.54
C ALA A 48 -5.61 -4.98 -23.61
N ALA A 49 -6.18 -5.80 -22.72
CA ALA A 49 -7.62 -6.06 -22.65
C ALA A 49 -8.35 -5.03 -21.76
N ASP A 50 -7.61 -4.11 -21.15
CA ASP A 50 -8.14 -3.12 -20.22
C ASP A 50 -8.98 -3.76 -19.09
N THR A 51 -8.47 -4.90 -18.60
CA THR A 51 -9.10 -5.68 -17.52
C THR A 51 -8.69 -5.16 -16.16
N TYR A 52 -7.45 -4.68 -16.05
CA TYR A 52 -6.87 -4.18 -14.82
C TYR A 52 -6.24 -2.82 -15.03
N GLU A 53 -6.35 -1.99 -14.00
CA GLU A 53 -5.68 -0.70 -13.90
C GLU A 53 -4.87 -0.61 -12.62
N VAL A 54 -3.80 0.16 -12.66
CA VAL A 54 -2.95 0.46 -11.50
C VAL A 54 -2.84 1.96 -11.28
N ALA A 55 -2.92 2.38 -10.04
CA ALA A 55 -2.56 3.73 -9.60
C ALA A 55 -1.48 3.65 -8.52
N ARG A 56 -0.68 4.73 -8.43
CA ARG A 56 0.26 4.95 -7.32
C ARG A 56 -0.16 6.20 -6.58
N VAL A 57 -0.16 6.11 -5.25
CA VAL A 57 -0.53 7.22 -4.37
C VAL A 57 0.62 7.44 -3.41
N ASP A 58 1.18 8.63 -3.40
CA ASP A 58 2.19 9.00 -2.42
C ASP A 58 1.50 9.57 -1.18
N LEU A 59 1.86 9.06 -0.01
CA LEU A 59 1.43 9.58 1.29
C LEU A 59 2.46 10.57 1.84
N THR A 60 3.73 10.21 1.71
CA THR A 60 4.86 11.08 2.03
C THR A 60 5.92 10.98 0.94
N ARG A 61 6.60 12.08 0.66
CA ARG A 61 7.71 12.17 -0.29
C ARG A 61 8.95 12.77 0.35
N HIS A 62 10.09 12.53 -0.27
CA HIS A 62 11.38 13.09 0.09
C HIS A 62 11.71 12.86 1.57
N VAL A 63 11.60 13.88 2.38
CA VAL A 63 11.98 13.87 3.79
C VAL A 63 10.72 14.02 4.64
N TRP A 64 9.91 12.96 4.71
CA TRP A 64 8.63 12.95 5.43
C TRP A 64 7.66 14.08 5.04
N GLU A 65 7.72 14.56 3.80
CA GLU A 65 6.84 15.61 3.32
C GLU A 65 5.44 15.06 3.03
N PRO A 66 4.41 15.39 3.80
CA PRO A 66 3.05 14.92 3.59
C PRO A 66 2.50 15.35 2.22
N GLN A 67 1.74 14.49 1.56
CA GLN A 67 1.09 14.83 0.30
C GLN A 67 -0.38 15.21 0.55
N GLY A 68 -0.66 16.50 0.47
CA GLY A 68 -1.98 17.04 0.80
C GLY A 68 -2.34 16.82 2.26
N ASN A 69 -3.44 16.09 2.53
CA ASN A 69 -3.85 15.69 3.88
C ASN A 69 -3.37 14.29 4.26
N CYS A 70 -2.58 13.64 3.38
CA CYS A 70 -2.06 12.30 3.64
C CYS A 70 -0.73 12.37 4.37
N ASP A 71 -0.53 11.44 5.30
CA ASP A 71 0.68 11.27 6.09
C ASP A 71 0.80 9.79 6.48
N THR A 72 1.87 9.43 7.18
CA THR A 72 2.09 8.08 7.72
C THR A 72 1.09 7.72 8.83
N GLY A 73 1.08 6.44 9.24
CA GLY A 73 0.24 5.93 10.32
C GLY A 73 -0.94 5.11 9.82
N ARG A 74 -2.03 5.10 10.59
CA ARG A 74 -3.24 4.36 10.23
C ARG A 74 -3.98 5.05 9.10
N ARG A 75 -4.34 4.26 8.09
CA ARG A 75 -5.15 4.70 6.93
C ARG A 75 -6.26 3.69 6.63
N GLU A 76 -7.24 4.16 5.88
CA GLU A 76 -8.35 3.36 5.43
C GLU A 76 -8.65 3.63 3.96
N MET A 77 -8.89 2.56 3.20
CA MET A 77 -9.20 2.60 1.78
C MET A 77 -10.36 1.67 1.47
N TRP A 78 -11.29 2.10 0.62
CA TRP A 78 -12.48 1.33 0.26
C TRP A 78 -12.94 1.56 -1.17
N SER A 79 -13.75 0.65 -1.67
CA SER A 79 -14.39 0.69 -2.99
C SER A 79 -15.65 -0.18 -2.97
N ASP A 80 -16.56 0.03 -3.91
CA ASP A 80 -17.72 -0.84 -4.12
C ASP A 80 -17.33 -2.22 -4.70
N GLN A 81 -16.16 -2.32 -5.31
CA GLN A 81 -15.63 -3.58 -5.86
C GLN A 81 -14.29 -3.95 -5.22
N PRO A 82 -13.95 -5.27 -5.18
CA PRO A 82 -12.68 -5.71 -4.66
C PRO A 82 -11.49 -5.18 -5.46
N PHE A 83 -10.47 -4.71 -4.76
CA PHE A 83 -9.20 -4.24 -5.32
C PHE A 83 -8.02 -4.82 -4.55
N ALA A 84 -6.80 -4.66 -5.07
CA ALA A 84 -5.58 -5.01 -4.36
C ALA A 84 -4.88 -3.75 -3.87
N LEU A 85 -4.28 -3.82 -2.69
CA LEU A 85 -3.53 -2.74 -2.08
C LEU A 85 -2.19 -3.26 -1.58
N TYR A 86 -1.12 -2.60 -2.03
CA TYR A 86 0.24 -2.80 -1.52
C TYR A 86 0.74 -1.50 -0.92
N VAL A 87 1.38 -1.64 0.24
CA VAL A 87 2.00 -0.54 0.97
C VAL A 87 3.51 -0.64 0.83
N TRP A 88 4.15 0.48 0.52
CA TRP A 88 5.59 0.60 0.34
C TRP A 88 6.15 1.73 1.19
N GLY A 89 7.28 1.48 1.83
CA GLY A 89 8.08 2.50 2.46
C GLY A 89 9.52 2.44 1.96
N TRP A 90 10.15 3.59 1.78
CA TRP A 90 11.50 3.74 1.25
C TRP A 90 12.32 4.70 2.07
N GLY A 91 13.62 4.50 2.04
CA GLY A 91 14.60 5.45 2.52
C GLY A 91 15.88 5.34 1.70
N SER A 92 16.47 6.47 1.36
CA SER A 92 17.75 6.57 0.68
C SER A 92 18.58 7.70 1.29
N PRO A 93 19.89 7.78 0.98
CA PRO A 93 20.70 8.92 1.43
C PRO A 93 20.16 10.27 1.01
N GLU A 94 19.50 10.37 -0.16
CA GLU A 94 18.92 11.61 -0.67
C GLU A 94 17.63 12.02 0.04
N THR A 95 16.94 11.08 0.67
CA THR A 95 15.70 11.34 1.39
C THR A 95 15.92 11.70 2.88
N ARG A 96 17.19 11.86 3.30
CA ARG A 96 17.53 12.31 4.66
C ARG A 96 17.50 13.83 4.77
N ALA A 97 16.88 14.32 5.82
CA ALA A 97 16.86 15.74 6.13
C ALA A 97 18.29 16.31 6.37
N GLY A 98 18.78 17.08 5.42
CA GLY A 98 19.87 18.04 5.65
C GLY A 98 21.28 17.50 5.81
N GLU A 99 21.57 16.21 5.60
CA GLU A 99 22.92 15.69 5.80
C GLU A 99 23.43 14.86 4.60
N SER A 100 24.49 15.35 3.97
CA SER A 100 25.33 14.58 3.04
C SER A 100 26.23 13.55 3.75
N ALA A 101 25.87 13.15 4.96
CA ALA A 101 26.68 12.22 5.74
C ALA A 101 26.47 10.78 5.26
N PRO A 102 27.52 9.95 5.28
CA PRO A 102 27.38 8.53 5.01
C PRO A 102 26.37 7.91 5.99
N CYS A 103 25.62 6.92 5.49
CA CYS A 103 24.66 6.18 6.27
C CYS A 103 25.27 5.59 7.54
N ASP A 104 24.83 6.02 8.68
CA ASP A 104 25.25 5.49 9.98
C ASP A 104 24.20 4.52 10.51
N LEU A 105 24.42 3.24 10.27
CA LEU A 105 23.53 2.14 10.69
C LEU A 105 23.38 2.03 12.21
N SER A 106 24.13 2.78 12.99
CA SER A 106 24.03 2.80 14.46
C SER A 106 22.96 3.75 14.99
N LYS A 107 22.41 4.62 14.13
CA LYS A 107 21.39 5.59 14.53
C LYS A 107 19.97 5.07 14.24
N PRO A 108 19.02 5.28 15.15
CA PRO A 108 17.65 4.80 14.99
C PRO A 108 16.87 5.49 13.86
N ASP A 109 17.31 6.63 13.37
CA ASP A 109 16.76 7.39 12.24
C ASP A 109 17.40 7.04 10.89
N ASN A 110 18.05 5.89 10.82
CA ASN A 110 18.79 5.45 9.64
C ASN A 110 17.84 4.94 8.54
N SER A 111 17.41 5.86 7.70
CA SER A 111 16.57 5.60 6.52
C SER A 111 17.36 5.35 5.24
N CYS A 112 18.66 5.03 5.35
CA CYS A 112 19.53 4.80 4.22
C CYS A 112 19.29 3.45 3.58
N ASP A 113 18.98 3.43 2.26
CA ASP A 113 18.86 2.23 1.44
C ASP A 113 17.98 1.12 2.08
N VAL A 114 16.89 1.53 2.71
CA VAL A 114 15.92 0.65 3.35
C VAL A 114 14.59 0.70 2.62
N SER A 115 13.90 -0.42 2.59
CA SER A 115 12.56 -0.50 2.03
C SER A 115 11.77 -1.62 2.68
N TYR A 116 10.46 -1.46 2.71
CA TYR A 116 9.54 -2.54 2.98
C TYR A 116 8.38 -2.50 1.98
N ALA A 117 7.75 -3.65 1.79
CA ALA A 117 6.50 -3.75 1.06
C ALA A 117 5.65 -4.88 1.63
N TYR A 118 4.35 -4.67 1.68
CA TYR A 118 3.42 -5.72 2.06
C TYR A 118 2.06 -5.52 1.40
N PRO A 119 1.32 -6.63 1.09
CA PRO A 119 -0.08 -6.54 0.73
C PRO A 119 -0.88 -6.16 1.97
N ALA A 120 -1.75 -5.16 1.88
CA ALA A 120 -2.51 -4.65 3.02
C ALA A 120 -3.55 -5.65 3.57
N GLY A 121 -3.84 -6.69 2.83
CA GLY A 121 -4.68 -7.80 3.23
C GLY A 121 -5.02 -8.69 2.04
N GLU A 122 -5.30 -9.95 2.32
CA GLU A 122 -5.70 -10.94 1.34
C GLU A 122 -6.95 -11.69 1.80
N ASN A 123 -7.83 -11.99 0.86
CA ASN A 123 -8.93 -12.91 1.10
C ASN A 123 -8.43 -14.33 0.82
N VAL A 124 -8.29 -15.14 1.85
CA VAL A 124 -7.87 -16.54 1.73
C VAL A 124 -9.10 -17.41 1.53
N ILE A 125 -9.20 -18.03 0.36
CA ILE A 125 -10.18 -19.11 0.13
C ILE A 125 -9.53 -20.40 0.63
N PRO A 126 -10.14 -21.13 1.59
CA PRO A 126 -9.63 -22.42 2.01
C PRO A 126 -9.56 -23.38 0.83
N ILE A 127 -8.36 -23.78 0.43
CA ILE A 127 -8.14 -24.78 -0.62
C ILE A 127 -8.08 -26.20 -0.05
N ASN A 128 -7.97 -26.34 1.28
CA ASN A 128 -7.93 -27.63 1.95
C ASN A 128 -9.32 -27.98 2.50
N THR A 129 -9.98 -28.94 1.86
CA THR A 129 -11.29 -29.47 2.23
C THR A 129 -11.18 -30.79 3.03
N VAL A 130 -9.99 -31.16 3.48
CA VAL A 130 -9.79 -32.38 4.24
C VAL A 130 -10.42 -32.21 5.63
N TYR A 131 -11.46 -32.99 5.88
CA TYR A 131 -12.05 -33.13 7.22
C TYR A 131 -11.14 -34.04 8.06
N VAL A 132 -10.56 -33.51 9.11
CA VAL A 132 -9.84 -34.30 10.12
C VAL A 132 -10.84 -34.64 11.23
N PRO A 133 -11.29 -35.90 11.35
CA PRO A 133 -12.20 -36.27 12.40
C PRO A 133 -11.51 -36.12 13.78
N PRO A 134 -12.27 -35.78 14.84
CA PRO A 134 -11.72 -35.73 16.18
C PRO A 134 -11.18 -37.10 16.57
N VAL A 135 -10.04 -37.13 17.26
CA VAL A 135 -9.48 -38.37 17.83
C VAL A 135 -10.45 -38.87 18.88
N PRO A 136 -10.98 -40.14 18.81
CA PRO A 136 -11.82 -40.67 19.88
C PRO A 136 -11.01 -40.75 21.18
N GLU A 137 -11.61 -40.32 22.29
CA GLU A 137 -11.07 -40.47 23.64
C GLU A 137 -11.02 -41.92 24.08
#